data_34a703ec66bdc7a209f3cc54a07efc10
#
_entry.id   34a703ec66bdc7a209f3cc54a07efc10
#
_cell.length_a   1.000
_cell.length_b   1.000
_cell.length_c   1.000
_cell.angle_alpha   90.00
_cell.angle_beta   90.00
_cell.angle_gamma   90.00
#
_symmetry.space_group_name_H-M   'P 1'
#
loop_
_entity.id
_entity.type
_entity.pdbx_description
1 polymer ?
#
loop_
_entity_poly.entity_id
_entity_poly.type
_entity_poly.pdbx_seq_one_letter_code
_entity_poly.pdbx_strand_id
1 'polypeptide(L)'
;MSERIVVDPITRIEGHLRIEAQMDGNKIAQAYSSGTMIRGIELILKGRDPRDAWAFAQRICGVCTLVHGIASVRSVENALNYQVPPNAQLIRNLMIGAQYIHDHVMHFYHLHALDWVDVVSALSADPKATSELAQSL
;
A
#
# COMPACT_ATOMS: atom_id res chain seq x y z
N MET A 1 36.06 3.94 -2.87
CA MET A 1 35.11 5.08 -3.00
C MET A 1 33.72 4.51 -2.70
N SER A 2 33.00 5.11 -1.76
CA SER A 2 31.63 4.69 -1.46
C SER A 2 30.74 5.12 -2.63
N GLU A 3 30.08 4.16 -3.26
CA GLU A 3 29.10 4.39 -4.31
C GLU A 3 27.73 4.64 -3.67
N ARG A 4 27.03 5.67 -4.12
CA ARG A 4 25.65 5.96 -3.71
C ARG A 4 24.69 5.47 -4.79
N ILE A 5 23.81 4.56 -4.42
CA ILE A 5 22.73 4.07 -5.28
C ILE A 5 21.42 4.72 -4.83
N VAL A 6 20.66 5.23 -5.78
CA VAL A 6 19.34 5.82 -5.53
C VAL A 6 18.31 5.14 -6.44
N VAL A 7 17.24 4.66 -5.85
CA VAL A 7 16.06 4.15 -6.55
C VAL A 7 14.87 5.04 -6.18
N ASP A 8 14.40 5.82 -7.16
CA ASP A 8 13.34 6.79 -6.97
C ASP A 8 12.55 6.96 -8.29
N PRO A 9 11.29 6.59 -8.32
CA PRO A 9 10.53 5.89 -7.26
C PRO A 9 10.78 4.38 -7.21
N ILE A 10 10.45 3.76 -6.09
CA ILE A 10 10.23 2.32 -6.04
C ILE A 10 8.92 2.03 -6.78
N THR A 11 8.94 1.06 -7.68
CA THR A 11 7.79 0.67 -8.51
C THR A 11 6.98 -0.47 -7.89
N ARG A 12 5.80 -0.74 -8.44
CA ARG A 12 4.88 -1.81 -8.02
C ARG A 12 4.32 -1.63 -6.61
N ILE A 13 4.30 -0.40 -6.13
CA ILE A 13 3.71 -0.02 -4.83
C ILE A 13 2.68 1.10 -5.04
N GLU A 14 1.79 1.29 -4.08
CA GLU A 14 0.98 2.48 -3.97
C GLU A 14 1.74 3.53 -3.15
N GLY A 15 1.77 4.77 -3.63
CA GLY A 15 2.50 5.88 -3.01
C GLY A 15 3.91 6.09 -3.57
N HIS A 16 4.66 6.99 -2.95
CA HIS A 16 5.99 7.41 -3.41
C HIS A 16 7.05 7.04 -2.36
N LEU A 17 7.87 6.07 -2.72
CA LEU A 17 8.98 5.61 -1.90
C LEU A 17 10.30 5.80 -2.66
N ARG A 18 11.26 6.38 -2.00
CA ARG A 18 12.66 6.49 -2.44
C ARG A 18 13.54 5.67 -1.51
N ILE A 19 14.45 4.90 -2.10
CA ILE A 19 15.48 4.15 -1.36
C ILE A 19 16.84 4.68 -1.78
N GLU A 20 17.69 4.91 -0.80
CA GLU A 20 19.09 5.26 -1.01
C GLU A 20 19.97 4.25 -0.27
N ALA A 21 21.04 3.80 -0.93
CA ALA A 21 22.04 2.92 -0.33
C ALA A 21 23.44 3.48 -0.54
N GLN A 22 24.26 3.42 0.48
CA GLN A 22 25.71 3.63 0.37
C GLN A 22 26.41 2.29 0.36
N MET A 23 27.18 2.06 -0.69
CA MET A 23 27.92 0.81 -0.89
C MET A 23 29.34 0.95 -0.37
N ASP A 24 29.82 -0.12 0.27
CA ASP A 24 31.25 -0.34 0.56
C ASP A 24 31.64 -1.66 -0.09
N GLY A 25 32.21 -1.58 -1.28
CA GLY A 25 32.38 -2.73 -2.16
C GLY A 25 31.03 -3.38 -2.49
N ASN A 26 30.87 -4.66 -2.19
CA ASN A 26 29.63 -5.41 -2.44
C ASN A 26 28.67 -5.43 -1.22
N LYS A 27 28.89 -4.57 -0.22
CA LYS A 27 28.05 -4.51 0.97
C LYS A 27 27.35 -3.17 1.07
N ILE A 28 26.12 -3.19 1.56
CA ILE A 28 25.39 -1.98 1.93
C ILE A 28 25.90 -1.52 3.29
N ALA A 29 26.59 -0.39 3.33
CA ALA A 29 27.09 0.22 4.56
C ALA A 29 25.99 1.01 5.29
N GLN A 30 25.14 1.72 4.53
CA GLN A 30 24.00 2.49 5.04
C GLN A 30 22.84 2.42 4.05
N ALA A 31 21.62 2.42 4.56
CA ALA A 31 20.41 2.49 3.75
C ALA A 31 19.40 3.44 4.37
N TYR A 32 18.71 4.18 3.51
CA TYR A 32 17.67 5.13 3.89
C TYR A 32 16.42 4.89 3.06
N SER A 33 15.25 4.99 3.69
CA SER A 33 13.97 5.03 3.02
C SER A 33 13.28 6.36 3.28
N SER A 34 12.68 6.94 2.25
CA SER A 34 12.01 8.23 2.34
C SER A 34 10.66 8.16 1.64
N GLY A 35 9.58 8.46 2.37
CA GLY A 35 8.30 8.80 1.77
C GLY A 35 8.36 10.20 1.21
N THR A 36 8.10 10.36 -0.09
CA THR A 36 8.22 11.66 -0.78
C THR A 36 6.88 12.40 -0.90
N MET A 37 5.79 11.82 -0.37
CA MET A 37 4.48 12.47 -0.26
C MET A 37 4.22 12.92 1.18
N ILE A 38 3.85 14.18 1.35
CA ILE A 38 3.47 14.76 2.65
C ILE A 38 1.96 14.95 2.66
N ARG A 39 1.27 14.35 3.64
CA ARG A 39 -0.16 14.55 3.89
C ARG A 39 -0.42 15.48 5.08
N GLY A 40 0.58 15.73 5.92
CA GLY A 40 0.48 16.59 7.09
C GLY A 40 -0.49 16.07 8.15
N ILE A 41 -0.68 14.76 8.24
CA ILE A 41 -1.68 14.14 9.13
C ILE A 41 -1.40 14.46 10.60
N GLU A 42 -0.14 14.58 10.98
CA GLU A 42 0.28 14.93 12.33
C GLU A 42 -0.20 16.34 12.74
N LEU A 43 -0.21 17.26 11.76
CA LEU A 43 -0.69 18.61 11.97
C LEU A 43 -2.22 18.67 11.96
N ILE A 44 -2.85 17.89 11.09
CA ILE A 44 -4.31 17.80 10.97
C ILE A 44 -4.93 17.25 12.25
N LEU A 45 -4.31 16.25 12.87
CA LEU A 45 -4.82 15.61 14.08
C LEU A 45 -4.55 16.41 15.36
N LYS A 46 -3.61 17.34 15.33
CA LYS A 46 -3.26 18.13 16.51
C LYS A 46 -4.46 18.93 17.03
N GLY A 47 -4.81 18.73 18.31
CA GLY A 47 -5.93 19.42 18.96
C GLY A 47 -7.32 18.88 18.62
N ARG A 48 -7.42 17.78 17.84
CA ARG A 48 -8.70 17.12 17.55
C ARG A 48 -9.03 16.05 18.59
N ASP A 49 -10.31 15.70 18.64
CA ASP A 49 -10.76 14.58 19.47
C ASP A 49 -10.14 13.28 18.93
N PRO A 50 -9.44 12.51 19.76
CA PRO A 50 -8.82 11.25 19.32
C PRO A 50 -9.85 10.25 18.79
N ARG A 51 -11.13 10.34 19.20
CA ARG A 51 -12.18 9.46 18.68
C ARG A 51 -12.49 9.69 17.20
N ASP A 52 -12.14 10.85 16.65
CA ASP A 52 -12.35 11.21 15.25
C ASP A 52 -11.09 10.93 14.39
N ALA A 53 -9.95 10.58 15.02
CA ALA A 53 -8.68 10.42 14.34
C ALA A 53 -8.73 9.41 13.18
N TRP A 54 -9.49 8.33 13.33
CA TRP A 54 -9.65 7.30 12.30
C TRP A 54 -10.24 7.85 11.00
N ALA A 55 -11.19 8.78 11.09
CA ALA A 55 -11.83 9.36 9.91
C ALA A 55 -10.86 10.21 9.08
N PHE A 56 -9.91 10.88 9.73
CA PHE A 56 -8.84 11.61 9.05
C PHE A 56 -7.76 10.68 8.55
N ALA A 57 -7.33 9.71 9.35
CA ALA A 57 -6.30 8.75 8.98
C ALA A 57 -6.67 7.94 7.72
N GLN A 58 -7.94 7.59 7.56
CA GLN A 58 -8.43 6.94 6.34
C GLN A 58 -8.20 7.74 5.06
N ARG A 59 -8.07 9.04 5.13
CA ARG A 59 -7.86 9.93 3.98
C ARG A 59 -6.40 10.02 3.55
N ILE A 60 -5.50 9.34 4.24
CA ILE A 60 -4.10 9.21 3.80
C ILE A 60 -4.05 8.44 2.47
N CYS A 61 -4.84 7.36 2.35
CA CYS A 61 -4.83 6.49 1.19
C CYS A 61 -6.25 6.02 0.83
N GLY A 62 -6.63 6.14 -0.44
CA GLY A 62 -7.92 5.65 -0.94
C GLY A 62 -7.94 4.16 -1.26
N VAL A 63 -6.78 3.56 -1.51
CA VAL A 63 -6.60 2.12 -1.79
C VAL A 63 -6.61 1.32 -0.49
N CYS A 64 -5.83 1.74 0.51
CA CYS A 64 -5.65 1.06 1.79
C CYS A 64 -6.40 1.75 2.94
N THR A 65 -7.54 2.34 2.66
CA THR A 65 -8.35 3.16 3.57
C THR A 65 -8.61 2.48 4.92
N LEU A 66 -9.04 1.23 4.89
CA LEU A 66 -9.40 0.48 6.09
C LEU A 66 -8.18 0.27 7.02
N VAL A 67 -7.01 -0.05 6.47
CA VAL A 67 -5.82 -0.32 7.28
C VAL A 67 -5.37 0.91 8.06
N HIS A 68 -5.43 2.10 7.43
CA HIS A 68 -5.17 3.36 8.13
C HIS A 68 -6.19 3.63 9.24
N GLY A 69 -7.48 3.36 8.98
CA GLY A 69 -8.52 3.48 9.99
C GLY A 69 -8.30 2.54 11.18
N ILE A 70 -8.02 1.26 10.91
CA ILE A 70 -7.74 0.26 11.96
C ILE A 70 -6.47 0.62 12.75
N ALA A 71 -5.42 1.07 12.09
CA ALA A 71 -4.19 1.50 12.76
C ALA A 71 -4.46 2.67 13.71
N SER A 72 -5.23 3.67 13.27
CA SER A 72 -5.63 4.82 14.07
C SER A 72 -6.48 4.38 15.28
N VAL A 73 -7.50 3.55 15.07
CA VAL A 73 -8.35 3.04 16.15
C VAL A 73 -7.53 2.29 17.20
N ARG A 74 -6.66 1.37 16.78
CA ARG A 74 -5.78 0.63 17.68
C ARG A 74 -4.84 1.53 18.47
N SER A 75 -4.32 2.58 17.84
CA SER A 75 -3.47 3.57 18.51
C SER A 75 -4.21 4.28 19.66
N VAL A 76 -5.45 4.71 19.41
CA VAL A 76 -6.29 5.37 20.42
C VAL A 76 -6.71 4.39 21.53
N GLU A 77 -7.12 3.17 21.17
CA GLU A 77 -7.47 2.12 22.14
C GLU A 77 -6.29 1.78 23.06
N ASN A 78 -5.10 1.69 22.49
CA ASN A 78 -3.88 1.47 23.25
C ASN A 78 -3.60 2.63 24.22
N ALA A 79 -3.74 3.88 23.76
CA ALA A 79 -3.55 5.06 24.61
C ALA A 79 -4.56 5.13 25.77
N LEU A 80 -5.78 4.64 25.54
CA LEU A 80 -6.86 4.60 26.55
C LEU A 80 -6.86 3.31 27.38
N ASN A 81 -5.96 2.38 27.09
CA ASN A 81 -5.96 1.03 27.68
C ASN A 81 -7.32 0.33 27.54
N TYR A 82 -7.98 0.51 26.40
CA TYR A 82 -9.30 -0.03 26.15
C TYR A 82 -9.22 -1.50 25.73
N GLN A 83 -10.04 -2.33 26.39
CA GLN A 83 -10.15 -3.75 26.07
C GLN A 83 -11.23 -3.97 25.02
N VAL A 84 -10.82 -4.37 23.84
CA VAL A 84 -11.73 -4.61 22.73
C VAL A 84 -12.52 -5.90 22.97
N PRO A 85 -13.87 -5.89 22.88
CA PRO A 85 -14.66 -7.09 23.01
C PRO A 85 -14.29 -8.15 21.97
N PRO A 86 -14.31 -9.46 22.30
CA PRO A 86 -13.92 -10.53 21.38
C PRO A 86 -14.66 -10.51 20.04
N ASN A 87 -15.97 -10.28 20.05
CA ASN A 87 -16.76 -10.20 18.81
C ASN A 87 -16.35 -9.01 17.94
N ALA A 88 -16.05 -7.87 18.52
CA ALA A 88 -15.54 -6.72 17.78
C ALA A 88 -14.19 -7.03 17.12
N GLN A 89 -13.31 -7.75 17.81
CA GLN A 89 -12.05 -8.20 17.24
C GLN A 89 -12.23 -9.16 16.07
N LEU A 90 -13.21 -10.10 16.16
CA LEU A 90 -13.55 -11.01 15.06
C LEU A 90 -14.08 -10.25 13.84
N ILE A 91 -14.97 -9.29 14.05
CA ILE A 91 -15.50 -8.45 12.96
C ILE A 91 -14.35 -7.67 12.28
N ARG A 92 -13.45 -7.08 13.05
CA ARG A 92 -12.27 -6.38 12.51
C ARG A 92 -11.38 -7.32 11.69
N ASN A 93 -11.19 -8.54 12.16
CA ASN A 93 -10.41 -9.54 11.41
C ASN A 93 -11.06 -9.91 10.08
N LEU A 94 -12.39 -10.02 10.04
CA LEU A 94 -13.12 -10.23 8.78
C LEU A 94 -12.98 -9.04 7.83
N MET A 95 -13.08 -7.81 8.34
CA MET A 95 -12.89 -6.61 7.53
C MET A 95 -11.47 -6.53 6.96
N ILE A 96 -10.46 -6.81 7.79
CA ILE A 96 -9.05 -6.84 7.36
C ILE A 96 -8.83 -7.98 6.35
N GLY A 97 -9.45 -9.15 6.55
CA GLY A 97 -9.39 -10.27 5.62
C GLY A 97 -9.97 -9.93 4.24
N ALA A 98 -11.11 -9.22 4.21
CA ALA A 98 -11.70 -8.73 2.96
C ALA A 98 -10.78 -7.73 2.25
N GLN A 99 -10.21 -6.77 3.00
CA GLN A 99 -9.22 -5.82 2.46
C GLN A 99 -7.99 -6.55 1.93
N TYR A 100 -7.51 -7.56 2.63
CA TYR A 100 -6.36 -8.36 2.22
C TYR A 100 -6.58 -9.01 0.84
N ILE A 101 -7.74 -9.65 0.64
CA ILE A 101 -8.08 -10.25 -0.65
C ILE A 101 -8.20 -9.18 -1.74
N HIS A 102 -8.92 -8.10 -1.44
CA HIS A 102 -9.08 -6.98 -2.36
C HIS A 102 -7.72 -6.43 -2.83
N ASP A 103 -6.81 -6.17 -1.89
CA ASP A 103 -5.51 -5.56 -2.18
C ASP A 103 -4.63 -6.48 -3.02
N HIS A 104 -4.65 -7.79 -2.78
CA HIS A 104 -3.90 -8.74 -3.60
C HIS A 104 -4.40 -8.79 -5.03
N VAL A 105 -5.71 -8.83 -5.24
CA VAL A 105 -6.32 -8.82 -6.57
C VAL A 105 -6.01 -7.51 -7.29
N MET A 106 -6.22 -6.39 -6.60
CA MET A 106 -5.97 -5.07 -7.16
C MET A 106 -4.47 -4.88 -7.48
N HIS A 107 -3.56 -5.31 -6.60
CA HIS A 107 -2.12 -5.24 -6.83
C HIS A 107 -1.70 -6.04 -8.06
N PHE A 108 -2.22 -7.27 -8.20
CA PHE A 108 -1.93 -8.11 -9.35
C PHE A 108 -2.30 -7.43 -10.66
N TYR A 109 -3.53 -6.89 -10.75
CA TYR A 109 -4.02 -6.32 -12.00
C TYR A 109 -3.54 -4.90 -12.27
N HIS A 110 -3.42 -4.04 -11.27
CA HIS A 110 -3.14 -2.61 -11.47
C HIS A 110 -1.67 -2.24 -11.30
N LEU A 111 -0.94 -2.95 -10.45
CA LEU A 111 0.46 -2.62 -10.17
C LEU A 111 1.44 -3.63 -10.79
N HIS A 112 1.08 -4.89 -10.85
CA HIS A 112 1.99 -5.97 -11.22
C HIS A 112 1.72 -6.55 -12.62
N ALA A 113 0.58 -6.24 -13.23
CA ALA A 113 0.19 -6.81 -14.52
C ALA A 113 1.21 -6.56 -15.62
N LEU A 114 1.86 -5.39 -15.65
CA LEU A 114 2.87 -5.04 -16.65
C LEU A 114 4.12 -5.91 -16.62
N ASP A 115 4.36 -6.67 -15.54
CA ASP A 115 5.44 -7.64 -15.50
C ASP A 115 5.10 -8.94 -16.24
N TRP A 116 3.82 -9.16 -16.56
CA TRP A 116 3.30 -10.38 -17.17
C TRP A 116 2.70 -10.15 -18.56
N VAL A 117 2.28 -8.94 -18.89
CA VAL A 117 1.59 -8.59 -20.14
C VAL A 117 2.40 -7.60 -20.95
N ASP A 118 2.56 -7.87 -22.23
CA ASP A 118 3.06 -6.91 -23.21
C ASP A 118 1.88 -6.14 -23.79
N VAL A 119 1.63 -4.94 -23.28
CA VAL A 119 0.53 -4.08 -23.77
C VAL A 119 0.75 -3.57 -25.17
N VAL A 120 2.00 -3.52 -25.67
CA VAL A 120 2.31 -3.08 -27.02
C VAL A 120 1.89 -4.14 -28.03
N SER A 121 2.16 -5.41 -27.75
CA SER A 121 1.71 -6.51 -28.60
C SER A 121 0.19 -6.64 -28.66
N ALA A 122 -0.52 -6.23 -27.60
CA ALA A 122 -1.98 -6.21 -27.58
C ALA A 122 -2.59 -5.30 -28.67
N LEU A 123 -1.89 -4.24 -29.09
CA LEU A 123 -2.34 -3.34 -30.17
C LEU A 123 -2.40 -4.01 -31.54
N SER A 124 -1.66 -5.11 -31.72
CA SER A 124 -1.63 -5.91 -32.95
C SER A 124 -2.38 -7.24 -32.83
N ALA A 125 -3.02 -7.51 -31.70
CA ALA A 125 -3.77 -8.74 -31.48
C ALA A 125 -5.02 -8.80 -32.41
N ASP A 126 -5.28 -10.00 -32.94
CA ASP A 126 -6.53 -10.25 -33.65
C ASP A 126 -7.67 -10.43 -32.63
N PRO A 127 -8.70 -9.55 -32.64
CA PRO A 127 -9.80 -9.63 -31.69
C PRO A 127 -10.56 -10.96 -31.76
N LYS A 128 -10.70 -11.54 -32.99
CA LYS A 128 -11.41 -12.80 -33.16
C LYS A 128 -10.65 -13.97 -32.59
N ALA A 129 -9.36 -14.09 -32.90
CA ALA A 129 -8.51 -15.15 -32.36
C ALA A 129 -8.39 -15.05 -30.83
N THR A 130 -8.32 -13.84 -30.29
CA THR A 130 -8.29 -13.60 -28.82
C THR A 130 -9.60 -14.02 -28.18
N SER A 131 -10.75 -13.72 -28.78
CA SER A 131 -12.05 -14.15 -28.28
C SER A 131 -12.23 -15.67 -28.32
N GLU A 132 -11.81 -16.31 -29.40
CA GLU A 132 -11.84 -17.77 -29.53
C GLU A 132 -10.97 -18.47 -28.49
N LEU A 133 -9.77 -17.92 -28.23
CA LEU A 133 -8.90 -18.43 -27.16
C LEU A 133 -9.56 -18.29 -25.79
N ALA A 134 -10.14 -17.13 -25.48
CA ALA A 134 -10.82 -16.90 -24.20
C ALA A 134 -12.00 -17.84 -23.96
N GLN A 135 -12.70 -18.24 -25.04
CA GLN A 135 -13.82 -19.20 -24.95
C GLN A 135 -13.35 -20.65 -24.82
N SER A 136 -12.09 -20.95 -25.11
CA SER A 136 -11.50 -22.29 -25.02
C SER A 136 -10.94 -22.61 -23.64
N LEU A 137 -10.84 -21.62 -22.76
CA LEU A 137 -10.37 -21.74 -21.37
C LEU A 137 -11.51 -22.01 -20.40
#